data_94228f2226327f0fbbd4351da3804270
#
_entry.id   94228f2226327f0fbbd4351da3804270
#
_cell.length_a   1.000
_cell.length_b   1.000
_cell.length_c   1.000
_cell.angle_alpha   90.00
_cell.angle_beta   90.00
_cell.angle_gamma   90.00
#
_symmetry.space_group_name_H-M   'P 1'
#
loop_
_entity.id
_entity.type
_entity.pdbx_description
1 polymer ?
#
loop_
_entity_poly.entity_id
_entity_poly.type
_entity_poly.pdbx_seq_one_letter_code
_entity_poly.pdbx_strand_id
1 'polypeptide(L)'
;MPDLEELNQYLQDIWQRKWITNNGHYHKELEKALCEYLDVPYVSLFTNGTLPLITALQALRITGEVITTPYSFVATTHSLWWNGIKPVFVDIDPKTGNLDPDKIEAAITPRTTAIMPVHVYGKPCDTERIQEIADKYGLKVIYDAAHAFGVKVNGTSILNAGDMSTLSFHATKVYNTIEGGALVMHDEQTKKRIDYLKNFGFAGETEVVAPGINRHSIMSEKEKLL
;
A
#
# COMPACT_ATOMS: atom_id res chain seq x y z
N MET A 1 -4.09 14.30 18.05
CA MET A 1 -4.94 15.17 17.22
C MET A 1 -4.10 16.39 16.87
N PRO A 2 -4.12 16.87 15.62
CA PRO A 2 -3.46 18.10 15.24
C PRO A 2 -4.07 19.29 16.01
N ASP A 3 -3.32 20.39 16.09
CA ASP A 3 -3.84 21.64 16.64
C ASP A 3 -4.95 22.19 15.72
N LEU A 4 -6.07 22.60 16.32
CA LEU A 4 -7.24 23.03 15.55
C LEU A 4 -6.96 24.34 14.80
N GLU A 5 -6.13 25.21 15.38
CA GLU A 5 -5.80 26.51 14.79
C GLU A 5 -4.90 26.33 13.56
N GLU A 6 -3.93 25.41 13.65
CA GLU A 6 -3.08 25.03 12.53
C GLU A 6 -3.91 24.36 11.41
N LEU A 7 -4.81 23.44 11.73
CA LEU A 7 -5.73 22.85 10.76
C LEU A 7 -6.57 23.93 10.04
N ASN A 8 -7.07 24.92 10.76
CA ASN A 8 -7.83 26.01 10.17
C ASN A 8 -7.01 26.84 9.17
N GLN A 9 -5.69 27.01 9.39
CA GLN A 9 -4.82 27.71 8.44
C GLN A 9 -4.70 26.93 7.12
N TYR A 10 -4.54 25.60 7.17
CA TYR A 10 -4.56 24.75 5.95
C TYR A 10 -5.90 24.82 5.22
N LEU A 11 -7.01 24.78 5.95
CA LEU A 11 -8.35 24.91 5.35
C LEU A 11 -8.55 26.28 4.68
N GLN A 12 -8.09 27.36 5.28
CA GLN A 12 -8.14 28.71 4.69
C GLN A 12 -7.30 28.79 3.40
N ASP A 13 -6.10 28.21 3.37
CA ASP A 13 -5.27 28.18 2.18
C ASP A 13 -5.91 27.34 1.05
N ILE A 14 -6.47 26.18 1.37
CA ILE A 14 -7.23 25.37 0.39
C ILE A 14 -8.39 26.20 -0.19
N TRP A 15 -9.11 26.93 0.66
CA TRP A 15 -10.22 27.77 0.23
C TRP A 15 -9.79 28.93 -0.68
N GLN A 16 -8.65 29.53 -0.38
CA GLN A 16 -8.06 30.60 -1.21
C GLN A 16 -7.59 30.05 -2.57
N ARG A 17 -7.00 28.86 -2.61
CA ARG A 17 -6.55 28.21 -3.85
C ARG A 17 -7.70 27.75 -4.74
N LYS A 18 -8.91 27.62 -4.21
CA LYS A 18 -10.12 27.14 -4.90
C LYS A 18 -9.93 25.77 -5.58
N TRP A 19 -8.99 24.94 -5.07
CA TRP A 19 -8.74 23.59 -5.56
C TRP A 19 -9.10 22.58 -4.48
N ILE A 20 -10.33 22.04 -4.57
CA ILE A 20 -10.93 21.12 -3.60
C ILE A 20 -11.13 19.70 -4.16
N THR A 21 -10.54 19.41 -5.32
CA THR A 21 -10.65 18.10 -5.99
C THR A 21 -9.35 17.29 -5.88
N ASN A 22 -9.26 16.19 -6.64
CA ASN A 22 -8.16 15.27 -6.65
C ASN A 22 -6.80 15.95 -6.91
N ASN A 23 -5.73 15.39 -6.33
CA ASN A 23 -4.35 15.76 -6.60
C ASN A 23 -4.04 17.26 -6.34
N GLY A 24 -4.66 17.83 -5.28
CA GLY A 24 -4.42 19.19 -4.84
C GLY A 24 -3.01 19.40 -4.26
N HIS A 25 -2.72 20.64 -3.86
CA HIS A 25 -1.42 21.04 -3.34
C HIS A 25 -0.95 20.17 -2.17
N TYR A 26 -1.75 20.09 -1.11
CA TYR A 26 -1.39 19.32 0.09
C TYR A 26 -1.33 17.81 -0.12
N HIS A 27 -2.11 17.27 -1.08
CA HIS A 27 -1.97 15.88 -1.49
C HIS A 27 -0.56 15.58 -2.02
N LYS A 28 -0.04 16.44 -2.90
CA LYS A 28 1.32 16.30 -3.47
C LYS A 28 2.41 16.51 -2.42
N GLU A 29 2.22 17.48 -1.54
CA GLU A 29 3.16 17.73 -0.45
C GLU A 29 3.22 16.56 0.52
N LEU A 30 2.08 15.94 0.87
CA LEU A 30 2.05 14.77 1.74
C LEU A 30 2.71 13.56 1.05
N GLU A 31 2.45 13.29 -0.24
CA GLU A 31 3.16 12.23 -0.97
C GLU A 31 4.68 12.43 -0.90
N LYS A 32 5.16 13.66 -1.12
CA LYS A 32 6.58 14.00 -1.04
C LYS A 32 7.13 13.83 0.37
N ALA A 33 6.47 14.37 1.38
CA ALA A 33 6.88 14.25 2.78
C ALA A 33 6.93 12.79 3.25
N LEU A 34 5.97 11.95 2.81
CA LEU A 34 5.99 10.53 3.11
C LEU A 34 7.16 9.80 2.42
N CYS A 35 7.48 10.14 1.18
CA CYS A 35 8.67 9.59 0.52
C CYS A 35 9.94 9.88 1.31
N GLU A 36 10.11 11.12 1.75
CA GLU A 36 11.28 11.57 2.52
C GLU A 36 11.33 10.91 3.91
N TYR A 37 10.21 10.90 4.64
CA TYR A 37 10.15 10.36 6.00
C TYR A 37 10.34 8.83 6.03
N LEU A 38 9.70 8.12 5.11
CA LEU A 38 9.72 6.66 5.03
C LEU A 38 10.95 6.12 4.29
N ASP A 39 11.75 7.00 3.69
CA ASP A 39 12.91 6.63 2.89
C ASP A 39 12.52 5.65 1.76
N VAL A 40 11.54 6.06 0.96
CA VAL A 40 11.00 5.29 -0.16
C VAL A 40 10.91 6.15 -1.42
N PRO A 41 11.05 5.57 -2.63
CA PRO A 41 11.13 6.38 -3.85
C PRO A 41 9.80 6.98 -4.29
N TYR A 42 8.69 6.26 -4.15
CA TYR A 42 7.38 6.72 -4.61
C TYR A 42 6.25 6.27 -3.67
N VAL A 43 5.31 7.18 -3.45
CA VAL A 43 4.08 6.95 -2.67
C VAL A 43 2.88 7.44 -3.48
N SER A 44 1.78 6.70 -3.45
CA SER A 44 0.46 7.16 -3.90
C SER A 44 -0.53 7.08 -2.75
N LEU A 45 -1.25 8.18 -2.47
CA LEU A 45 -2.24 8.27 -1.41
C LEU A 45 -3.60 7.73 -1.83
N PHE A 46 -4.32 7.17 -0.86
CA PHE A 46 -5.65 6.55 -1.00
C PHE A 46 -6.56 6.93 0.17
N THR A 47 -7.87 6.75 0.01
CA THR A 47 -8.87 7.02 1.07
C THR A 47 -8.81 6.06 2.26
N ASN A 48 -8.22 4.89 2.11
CA ASN A 48 -8.07 3.87 3.16
C ASN A 48 -6.99 2.86 2.80
N GLY A 49 -6.68 1.91 3.69
CA GLY A 49 -5.67 0.88 3.47
C GLY A 49 -6.10 -0.30 2.58
N THR A 50 -7.40 -0.48 2.32
CA THR A 50 -7.90 -1.60 1.48
C THR A 50 -7.75 -1.32 -0.01
N LEU A 51 -8.03 -0.09 -0.43
CA LEU A 51 -7.94 0.28 -1.84
C LEU A 51 -6.53 0.20 -2.44
N PRO A 52 -5.44 0.53 -1.71
CA PRO A 52 -4.09 0.27 -2.21
C PRO A 52 -3.81 -1.21 -2.44
N LEU A 53 -4.28 -2.15 -1.58
CA LEU A 53 -4.16 -3.59 -1.83
C LEU A 53 -4.84 -3.99 -3.14
N ILE A 54 -6.09 -3.57 -3.35
CA ILE A 54 -6.83 -3.82 -4.59
C ILE A 54 -6.10 -3.23 -5.81
N THR A 55 -5.57 -2.02 -5.68
CA THR A 55 -4.88 -1.33 -6.78
C THR A 55 -3.53 -1.97 -7.11
N ALA A 56 -2.77 -2.41 -6.10
CA ALA A 56 -1.50 -3.11 -6.29
C ALA A 56 -1.69 -4.39 -7.12
N LEU A 57 -2.69 -5.20 -6.77
CA LEU A 57 -3.05 -6.41 -7.52
C LEU A 57 -3.38 -6.11 -8.99
N GLN A 58 -4.14 -5.03 -9.24
CA GLN A 58 -4.49 -4.61 -10.60
C GLN A 58 -3.28 -4.03 -11.35
N ALA A 59 -2.45 -3.23 -10.70
CA ALA A 59 -1.26 -2.63 -11.29
C ALA A 59 -0.24 -3.69 -11.73
N LEU A 60 -0.04 -4.72 -10.93
CA LEU A 60 0.84 -5.85 -11.24
C LEU A 60 0.16 -6.94 -12.09
N ARG A 61 -1.11 -6.77 -12.45
CA ARG A 61 -1.92 -7.74 -13.25
C ARG A 61 -1.96 -9.12 -12.61
N ILE A 62 -2.07 -9.18 -11.29
CA ILE A 62 -2.15 -10.44 -10.55
C ILE A 62 -3.46 -11.15 -10.86
N THR A 63 -3.37 -12.46 -11.10
CA THR A 63 -4.50 -13.34 -11.41
C THR A 63 -4.29 -14.70 -10.73
N GLY A 64 -5.23 -15.63 -10.89
CA GLY A 64 -5.07 -17.01 -10.44
C GLY A 64 -5.08 -17.15 -8.93
N GLU A 65 -3.93 -17.51 -8.34
CA GLU A 65 -3.79 -17.76 -6.89
C GLU A 65 -2.72 -16.85 -6.28
N VAL A 66 -2.99 -16.37 -5.07
CA VAL A 66 -2.05 -15.60 -4.25
C VAL A 66 -1.89 -16.25 -2.89
N ILE A 67 -0.64 -16.53 -2.53
CA ILE A 67 -0.30 -17.06 -1.21
C ILE A 67 -0.36 -15.93 -0.20
N THR A 68 -1.07 -16.14 0.90
CA THR A 68 -1.19 -15.19 2.02
C THR A 68 -1.34 -15.94 3.34
N THR A 69 -1.54 -15.23 4.44
CA THR A 69 -1.74 -15.80 5.78
C THR A 69 -3.19 -15.66 6.24
N PRO A 70 -3.72 -16.61 7.02
CA PRO A 70 -5.01 -16.44 7.69
C PRO A 70 -4.94 -15.51 8.90
N TYR A 71 -3.75 -15.20 9.41
CA TYR A 71 -3.53 -14.33 10.55
C TYR A 71 -3.32 -12.88 10.08
N SER A 72 -4.42 -12.24 9.73
CA SER A 72 -4.45 -10.86 9.24
C SER A 72 -5.83 -10.25 9.47
N PHE A 73 -5.93 -8.93 9.22
CA PHE A 73 -7.20 -8.27 9.06
C PHE A 73 -7.86 -8.71 7.73
N VAL A 74 -9.17 -8.78 7.71
CA VAL A 74 -9.96 -9.31 6.57
C VAL A 74 -9.66 -8.60 5.23
N ALA A 75 -9.22 -7.34 5.25
CA ALA A 75 -8.91 -6.57 4.05
C ALA A 75 -7.86 -7.24 3.15
N THR A 76 -6.86 -7.92 3.73
CA THR A 76 -5.84 -8.67 2.99
C THR A 76 -6.51 -9.71 2.08
N THR A 77 -7.35 -10.57 2.63
CA THR A 77 -8.07 -11.62 1.88
C THR A 77 -9.14 -11.04 0.97
N HIS A 78 -9.92 -10.06 1.44
CA HIS A 78 -11.00 -9.46 0.66
C HIS A 78 -10.47 -8.73 -0.58
N SER A 79 -9.27 -8.12 -0.51
CA SER A 79 -8.66 -7.49 -1.69
C SER A 79 -8.41 -8.48 -2.83
N LEU A 80 -8.08 -9.74 -2.51
CA LEU A 80 -7.93 -10.83 -3.47
C LEU A 80 -9.28 -11.19 -4.09
N TRP A 81 -10.31 -11.41 -3.29
CA TRP A 81 -11.65 -11.74 -3.77
C TRP A 81 -12.26 -10.66 -4.65
N TRP A 82 -12.10 -9.38 -4.29
CA TRP A 82 -12.55 -8.26 -5.11
C TRP A 82 -11.89 -8.22 -6.50
N ASN A 83 -10.72 -8.82 -6.65
CA ASN A 83 -10.01 -8.96 -7.92
C ASN A 83 -10.23 -10.33 -8.60
N GLY A 84 -11.12 -11.18 -8.07
CA GLY A 84 -11.35 -12.53 -8.61
C GLY A 84 -10.17 -13.49 -8.43
N ILE A 85 -9.30 -13.21 -7.46
CA ILE A 85 -8.10 -13.98 -7.15
C ILE A 85 -8.40 -14.95 -6.00
N LYS A 86 -7.95 -16.20 -6.12
CA LYS A 86 -8.10 -17.20 -5.07
C LYS A 86 -6.99 -17.04 -4.02
N PRO A 87 -7.32 -16.78 -2.73
CA PRO A 87 -6.33 -16.84 -1.68
C PRO A 87 -5.93 -18.28 -1.39
N VAL A 88 -4.63 -18.50 -1.20
CA VAL A 88 -4.05 -19.73 -0.72
C VAL A 88 -3.40 -19.45 0.62
N PHE A 89 -3.97 -20.01 1.69
CA PHE A 89 -3.49 -19.73 3.05
C PHE A 89 -2.32 -20.61 3.41
N VAL A 90 -1.26 -19.99 3.89
CA VAL A 90 -0.09 -20.62 4.50
C VAL A 90 -0.01 -20.14 5.94
N ASP A 91 0.29 -21.08 6.83
CA ASP A 91 0.34 -20.84 8.27
C ASP A 91 1.49 -19.91 8.67
N ILE A 92 1.39 -19.37 9.86
CA ILE A 92 2.37 -18.45 10.44
C ILE A 92 3.51 -19.19 11.17
N ASP A 93 4.64 -18.52 11.30
CA ASP A 93 5.62 -18.84 12.34
C ASP A 93 5.07 -18.38 13.71
N PRO A 94 4.88 -19.29 14.67
CA PRO A 94 4.26 -18.95 15.96
C PRO A 94 5.09 -17.97 16.80
N LYS A 95 6.38 -17.78 16.52
CA LYS A 95 7.24 -16.84 17.24
C LYS A 95 7.07 -15.41 16.73
N THR A 96 6.78 -15.26 15.45
CA THR A 96 6.69 -13.95 14.80
C THR A 96 5.26 -13.51 14.55
N GLY A 97 4.34 -14.45 14.32
CA GLY A 97 3.00 -14.20 13.84
C GLY A 97 2.93 -13.92 12.34
N ASN A 98 4.06 -13.81 11.66
CA ASN A 98 4.14 -13.57 10.22
C ASN A 98 4.05 -14.86 9.43
N LEU A 99 3.73 -14.75 8.14
CA LEU A 99 3.75 -15.86 7.18
C LEU A 99 5.07 -16.65 7.30
N ASP A 100 4.97 -17.96 7.49
CA ASP A 100 6.12 -18.85 7.63
C ASP A 100 6.74 -19.13 6.23
N PRO A 101 7.94 -18.62 5.91
CA PRO A 101 8.50 -18.76 4.58
C PRO A 101 8.84 -20.24 4.24
N ASP A 102 9.12 -21.06 5.23
CA ASP A 102 9.44 -22.48 4.99
C ASP A 102 8.23 -23.29 4.52
N LYS A 103 7.03 -22.77 4.68
CA LYS A 103 5.78 -23.40 4.22
C LYS A 103 5.30 -22.89 2.86
N ILE A 104 5.88 -21.81 2.31
CA ILE A 104 5.42 -21.17 1.08
C ILE A 104 5.57 -22.10 -0.12
N GLU A 105 6.75 -22.69 -0.30
CA GLU A 105 7.02 -23.52 -1.50
C GLU A 105 6.05 -24.69 -1.67
N ALA A 106 5.63 -25.32 -0.57
CA ALA A 106 4.66 -26.41 -0.59
C ALA A 106 3.25 -26.00 -1.05
N ALA A 107 2.95 -24.70 -0.98
CA ALA A 107 1.65 -24.15 -1.39
C ALA A 107 1.65 -23.60 -2.83
N ILE A 108 2.80 -23.56 -3.50
CA ILE A 108 2.92 -23.03 -4.87
C ILE A 108 2.31 -24.03 -5.86
N THR A 109 1.46 -23.51 -6.74
CA THR A 109 0.86 -24.24 -7.85
C THR A 109 1.17 -23.51 -9.18
N PRO A 110 0.91 -24.13 -10.35
CA PRO A 110 1.04 -23.46 -11.64
C PRO A 110 0.14 -22.19 -11.79
N ARG A 111 -0.83 -21.99 -10.90
CA ARG A 111 -1.70 -20.82 -10.89
C ARG A 111 -1.22 -19.74 -9.92
N THR A 112 -0.24 -19.99 -9.07
CA THR A 112 0.30 -19.02 -8.13
C THR A 112 1.04 -17.92 -8.89
N THR A 113 0.69 -16.67 -8.66
CA THR A 113 1.27 -15.50 -9.35
C THR A 113 1.89 -14.49 -8.40
N ALA A 114 1.53 -14.53 -7.11
CA ALA A 114 2.09 -13.63 -6.11
C ALA A 114 2.06 -14.23 -4.69
N ILE A 115 2.84 -13.59 -3.82
CA ILE A 115 2.82 -13.76 -2.38
C ILE A 115 2.38 -12.42 -1.78
N MET A 116 1.43 -12.45 -0.84
CA MET A 116 0.96 -11.27 -0.10
C MET A 116 1.15 -11.51 1.40
N PRO A 117 2.37 -11.29 1.92
CA PRO A 117 2.66 -11.42 3.34
C PRO A 117 2.17 -10.19 4.10
N VAL A 118 2.02 -10.33 5.42
CA VAL A 118 1.59 -9.25 6.31
C VAL A 118 2.67 -9.00 7.36
N HIS A 119 3.07 -7.75 7.54
CA HIS A 119 3.93 -7.35 8.65
C HIS A 119 3.08 -7.21 9.93
N VAL A 120 2.79 -8.34 10.56
CA VAL A 120 1.85 -8.43 11.68
C VAL A 120 2.33 -7.58 12.86
N TYR A 121 1.46 -6.66 13.34
CA TYR A 121 1.77 -5.69 14.39
C TYR A 121 3.04 -4.85 14.15
N GLY A 122 3.42 -4.65 12.88
CA GLY A 122 4.63 -3.93 12.51
C GLY A 122 5.92 -4.75 12.65
N LYS A 123 5.82 -6.04 12.99
CA LYS A 123 6.99 -6.92 13.02
C LYS A 123 7.36 -7.34 11.59
N PRO A 124 8.62 -7.13 11.17
CA PRO A 124 9.05 -7.49 9.82
C PRO A 124 8.89 -8.97 9.52
N CYS A 125 8.36 -9.29 8.33
CA CYS A 125 8.50 -10.63 7.75
C CYS A 125 9.97 -10.93 7.45
N ASP A 126 10.32 -12.19 7.24
CA ASP A 126 11.59 -12.58 6.63
C ASP A 126 11.55 -12.23 5.13
N THR A 127 11.87 -10.96 4.84
CA THR A 127 11.75 -10.42 3.48
C THR A 127 12.78 -11.00 2.53
N GLU A 128 13.96 -11.36 3.03
CA GLU A 128 15.03 -11.98 2.23
C GLU A 128 14.59 -13.37 1.75
N ARG A 129 14.12 -14.20 2.68
CA ARG A 129 13.67 -15.56 2.36
C ARG A 129 12.45 -15.57 1.45
N ILE A 130 11.49 -14.67 1.67
CA ILE A 130 10.32 -14.54 0.80
C ILE A 130 10.72 -14.10 -0.61
N GLN A 131 11.68 -13.17 -0.73
CA GLN A 131 12.17 -12.71 -2.03
C GLN A 131 12.90 -13.82 -2.79
N GLU A 132 13.77 -14.61 -2.12
CA GLU A 132 14.41 -15.78 -2.72
C GLU A 132 13.40 -16.76 -3.34
N ILE A 133 12.31 -17.02 -2.60
CA ILE A 133 11.24 -17.91 -3.11
C ILE A 133 10.53 -17.25 -4.29
N ALA A 134 10.19 -15.98 -4.19
CA ALA A 134 9.52 -15.25 -5.25
C ALA A 134 10.37 -15.23 -6.55
N ASP A 135 11.65 -14.97 -6.45
CA ASP A 135 12.58 -14.97 -7.58
C ASP A 135 12.69 -16.35 -8.22
N LYS A 136 12.81 -17.40 -7.40
CA LYS A 136 12.89 -18.80 -7.86
C LYS A 136 11.67 -19.21 -8.68
N TYR A 137 10.48 -18.74 -8.32
CA TYR A 137 9.21 -19.15 -8.96
C TYR A 137 8.62 -18.05 -9.87
N GLY A 138 9.28 -16.91 -10.02
CA GLY A 138 8.81 -15.78 -10.84
C GLY A 138 7.54 -15.14 -10.28
N LEU A 139 7.39 -15.08 -8.95
CA LEU A 139 6.22 -14.53 -8.27
C LEU A 139 6.42 -13.06 -7.93
N LYS A 140 5.32 -12.32 -7.86
CA LYS A 140 5.29 -10.96 -7.31
C LYS A 140 5.14 -10.97 -5.81
N VAL A 141 5.67 -9.94 -5.12
CA VAL A 141 5.54 -9.80 -3.68
C VAL A 141 4.88 -8.45 -3.34
N ILE A 142 3.72 -8.50 -2.69
CA ILE A 142 2.99 -7.32 -2.22
C ILE A 142 2.85 -7.41 -0.71
N TYR A 143 3.51 -6.53 0.04
CA TYR A 143 3.39 -6.53 1.49
C TYR A 143 2.17 -5.75 1.97
N ASP A 144 1.33 -6.40 2.77
CA ASP A 144 0.39 -5.69 3.63
C ASP A 144 1.17 -5.16 4.84
N ALA A 145 1.55 -3.89 4.74
CA ALA A 145 2.33 -3.17 5.74
C ALA A 145 1.46 -2.18 6.54
N ALA A 146 0.14 -2.46 6.65
CA ALA A 146 -0.81 -1.59 7.34
C ALA A 146 -0.41 -1.23 8.79
N HIS A 147 0.45 -2.02 9.42
CA HIS A 147 0.97 -1.81 10.77
C HIS A 147 2.45 -1.40 10.81
N ALA A 148 3.10 -1.23 9.66
CA ALA A 148 4.57 -1.10 9.58
C ALA A 148 5.04 0.31 9.20
N PHE A 149 4.26 1.35 9.53
CA PHE A 149 4.65 2.74 9.30
C PHE A 149 5.94 3.09 10.05
N GLY A 150 6.95 3.56 9.32
CA GLY A 150 8.25 3.96 9.88
C GLY A 150 9.14 2.81 10.38
N VAL A 151 8.76 1.56 10.15
CA VAL A 151 9.56 0.39 10.55
C VAL A 151 10.80 0.26 9.67
N LYS A 152 11.96 0.10 10.30
CA LYS A 152 13.26 -0.10 9.63
C LYS A 152 13.93 -1.38 10.13
N VAL A 153 14.64 -2.06 9.22
CA VAL A 153 15.53 -3.18 9.52
C VAL A 153 16.92 -2.79 9.08
N ASN A 154 17.89 -2.84 9.99
CA ASN A 154 19.29 -2.43 9.72
C ASN A 154 19.41 -1.03 9.10
N GLY A 155 18.54 -0.09 9.50
CA GLY A 155 18.53 1.29 9.01
C GLY A 155 17.76 1.50 7.69
N THR A 156 17.33 0.43 7.01
CA THR A 156 16.57 0.50 5.75
C THR A 156 15.07 0.34 6.01
N SER A 157 14.25 1.15 5.35
CA SER A 157 12.78 1.03 5.42
C SER A 157 12.32 -0.34 4.92
N ILE A 158 11.49 -1.02 5.72
CA ILE A 158 10.93 -2.32 5.32
C ILE A 158 10.01 -2.21 4.11
N LEU A 159 9.51 -1.01 3.83
CA LEU A 159 8.63 -0.73 2.70
C LEU A 159 9.36 -0.79 1.34
N ASN A 160 10.69 -0.89 1.35
CA ASN A 160 11.50 -1.10 0.16
C ASN A 160 11.61 -2.58 -0.25
N ALA A 161 11.02 -3.50 0.53
CA ALA A 161 10.99 -4.92 0.20
C ALA A 161 9.84 -5.26 -0.76
N GLY A 162 10.05 -6.27 -1.61
CA GLY A 162 9.08 -6.75 -2.59
C GLY A 162 8.82 -5.79 -3.75
N ASP A 163 7.73 -6.01 -4.47
CA ASP A 163 7.32 -5.15 -5.59
C ASP A 163 6.55 -3.91 -5.11
N MET A 164 5.73 -4.05 -4.06
CA MET A 164 4.91 -2.97 -3.47
C MET A 164 4.64 -3.22 -1.99
N SER A 165 4.41 -2.14 -1.24
CA SER A 165 3.97 -2.19 0.15
C SER A 165 2.77 -1.27 0.38
N THR A 166 1.75 -1.76 1.11
CA THR A 166 0.54 -0.98 1.39
C THR A 166 0.54 -0.48 2.82
N LEU A 167 0.12 0.76 3.03
CA LEU A 167 -0.02 1.38 4.34
C LEU A 167 -1.48 1.74 4.63
N SER A 168 -1.84 1.71 5.88
CA SER A 168 -3.13 2.20 6.37
C SER A 168 -2.91 3.37 7.32
N PHE A 169 -3.67 4.44 7.11
CA PHE A 169 -3.68 5.65 7.95
C PHE A 169 -5.03 5.79 8.66
N HIS A 170 -5.74 4.68 8.88
CA HIS A 170 -6.94 4.65 9.70
C HIS A 170 -6.65 5.14 11.12
N ALA A 171 -7.63 5.75 11.78
CA ALA A 171 -7.50 6.37 13.10
C ALA A 171 -6.86 5.49 14.20
N THR A 172 -6.91 4.16 14.06
CA THR A 172 -6.30 3.20 15.01
C THR A 172 -4.81 2.95 14.77
N LYS A 173 -4.22 3.47 13.69
CA LYS A 173 -2.82 3.24 13.35
C LYS A 173 -1.88 4.21 14.07
N VAL A 174 -0.60 3.85 14.17
CA VAL A 174 0.46 4.68 14.80
C VAL A 174 0.56 6.05 14.13
N TYR A 175 0.59 6.07 12.80
CA TYR A 175 0.36 7.26 11.99
C TYR A 175 -1.03 7.18 11.37
N ASN A 176 -1.81 8.24 11.50
CA ASN A 176 -3.18 8.24 10.96
C ASN A 176 -3.57 9.62 10.41
N THR A 177 -4.50 9.62 9.47
CA THR A 177 -5.15 10.79 8.89
C THR A 177 -6.67 10.70 9.06
N ILE A 178 -7.14 10.18 10.21
CA ILE A 178 -8.52 9.78 10.49
C ILE A 178 -8.91 8.59 9.60
N GLU A 179 -8.97 8.80 8.31
CA GLU A 179 -9.06 7.80 7.25
C GLU A 179 -8.00 8.08 6.19
N GLY A 180 -7.35 7.05 5.71
CA GLY A 180 -6.33 7.16 4.68
C GLY A 180 -5.55 5.87 4.48
N GLY A 181 -4.73 5.88 3.46
CA GLY A 181 -3.79 4.82 3.15
C GLY A 181 -2.83 5.24 2.06
N ALA A 182 -1.84 4.41 1.83
CA ALA A 182 -0.87 4.64 0.77
C ALA A 182 -0.38 3.34 0.15
N LEU A 183 0.11 3.46 -1.07
CA LEU A 183 0.85 2.43 -1.77
C LEU A 183 2.26 2.94 -2.06
N VAL A 184 3.25 2.16 -1.65
CA VAL A 184 4.67 2.37 -1.94
C VAL A 184 5.06 1.53 -3.14
N MET A 185 5.82 2.10 -4.07
CA MET A 185 6.34 1.45 -5.26
C MET A 185 7.73 1.99 -5.59
N HIS A 186 8.47 1.32 -6.51
CA HIS A 186 9.90 1.54 -6.66
C HIS A 186 10.32 2.20 -7.97
N ASP A 187 9.37 2.40 -8.91
CA ASP A 187 9.65 3.05 -10.19
C ASP A 187 8.53 4.01 -10.62
N GLU A 188 8.92 5.00 -11.43
CA GLU A 188 8.02 6.07 -11.89
C GLU A 188 6.91 5.55 -12.82
N GLN A 189 7.17 4.52 -13.61
CA GLN A 189 6.18 3.98 -14.55
C GLN A 189 5.03 3.33 -13.76
N THR A 190 5.36 2.58 -12.73
CA THR A 190 4.40 1.97 -11.80
C THR A 190 3.63 3.05 -11.05
N LYS A 191 4.29 4.13 -10.57
CA LYS A 191 3.62 5.28 -9.94
C LYS A 191 2.58 5.89 -10.87
N LYS A 192 2.93 6.19 -12.12
CA LYS A 192 2.01 6.74 -13.12
C LYS A 192 0.83 5.81 -13.38
N ARG A 193 1.08 4.51 -13.52
CA ARG A 193 0.03 3.50 -13.71
C ARG A 193 -0.95 3.48 -12.53
N ILE A 194 -0.45 3.53 -11.30
CA ILE A 194 -1.28 3.54 -10.09
C ILE A 194 -2.11 4.82 -10.02
N ASP A 195 -1.52 5.97 -10.36
CA ASP A 195 -2.22 7.25 -10.37
C ASP A 195 -3.37 7.27 -11.41
N TYR A 196 -3.20 6.64 -12.57
CA TYR A 196 -4.30 6.44 -13.52
C TYR A 196 -5.39 5.54 -12.95
N LEU A 197 -5.02 4.38 -12.40
CA LEU A 197 -5.98 3.41 -11.84
C LEU A 197 -6.81 4.00 -10.70
N LYS A 198 -6.22 4.84 -9.84
CA LYS A 198 -6.93 5.49 -8.73
C LYS A 198 -7.77 6.69 -9.16
N ASN A 199 -7.67 7.16 -10.43
CA ASN A 199 -8.38 8.29 -11.00
C ASN A 199 -9.16 7.90 -12.27
N PHE A 200 -10.04 6.93 -12.19
CA PHE A 200 -10.87 6.46 -13.31
C PHE A 200 -10.10 6.08 -14.59
N GLY A 201 -8.78 5.95 -14.53
CA GLY A 201 -7.92 5.67 -15.69
C GLY A 201 -7.53 6.89 -16.49
N PHE A 202 -7.75 8.10 -15.98
CA PHE A 202 -7.39 9.34 -16.67
C PHE A 202 -5.87 9.56 -16.71
N ALA A 203 -5.35 9.75 -17.92
CA ALA A 203 -4.02 10.30 -18.21
C ALA A 203 -4.20 11.78 -18.63
N GLY A 204 -4.25 12.68 -17.66
CA GLY A 204 -4.61 14.08 -17.87
C GLY A 204 -6.11 14.34 -17.73
N GLU A 205 -6.64 15.36 -18.41
CA GLU A 205 -8.03 15.82 -18.19
C GLU A 205 -9.06 15.08 -19.06
N THR A 206 -8.67 14.55 -20.20
CA THR A 206 -9.61 14.05 -21.20
C THR A 206 -9.33 12.64 -21.73
N GLU A 207 -8.14 12.09 -21.51
CA GLU A 207 -7.75 10.80 -22.05
C GLU A 207 -7.90 9.68 -21.01
N VAL A 208 -8.67 8.65 -21.33
CA VAL A 208 -8.82 7.44 -20.49
C VAL A 208 -7.95 6.32 -21.06
N VAL A 209 -6.91 5.90 -20.33
CA VAL A 209 -5.92 4.89 -20.77
C VAL A 209 -6.09 3.53 -20.11
N ALA A 210 -6.90 3.43 -19.08
CA ALA A 210 -7.16 2.18 -18.35
C ALA A 210 -8.51 2.19 -17.65
N PRO A 211 -9.13 1.03 -17.36
CA PRO A 211 -10.26 0.97 -16.46
C PRO A 211 -9.78 1.26 -15.02
N GLY A 212 -10.21 2.37 -14.47
CA GLY A 212 -9.91 2.79 -13.11
C GLY A 212 -11.16 3.20 -12.34
N ILE A 213 -11.04 3.46 -11.05
CA ILE A 213 -12.10 4.02 -10.21
C ILE A 213 -11.55 5.13 -9.31
N ASN A 214 -12.42 6.00 -8.80
CA ASN A 214 -11.99 7.03 -7.85
C ASN A 214 -11.58 6.42 -6.51
N ARG A 215 -10.32 6.59 -6.13
CA ARG A 215 -9.71 6.11 -4.89
C ARG A 215 -8.90 7.19 -4.17
N HIS A 216 -9.10 8.44 -4.57
CA HIS A 216 -8.36 9.57 -3.99
C HIS A 216 -8.76 9.84 -2.54
N SER A 217 -7.79 10.23 -1.73
CA SER A 217 -8.04 10.82 -0.41
C SER A 217 -8.62 12.23 -0.57
N ILE A 218 -9.61 12.57 0.25
CA ILE A 218 -10.28 13.87 0.19
C ILE A 218 -9.45 14.96 0.90
N MET A 219 -8.73 14.60 1.95
CA MET A 219 -7.88 15.51 2.71
C MET A 219 -6.57 14.82 3.10
N SER A 220 -5.45 15.50 2.87
CA SER A 220 -4.14 15.07 3.35
C SER A 220 -3.68 16.02 4.45
N GLU A 221 -3.67 15.54 5.68
CA GLU A 221 -3.09 16.27 6.82
C GLU A 221 -1.58 16.06 6.82
N LYS A 222 -0.84 17.16 6.64
CA LYS A 222 0.63 17.18 6.66
C LYS A 222 1.21 17.07 8.10
N GLU A 223 0.39 17.30 9.10
CA GLU A 223 0.79 17.70 10.44
C GLU A 223 1.45 16.67 11.33
N LYS A 224 1.51 15.39 10.93
CA LYS A 224 2.07 14.34 11.81
C LYS A 224 3.46 13.85 11.41
N LEU A 225 4.05 14.42 10.36
CA LEU A 225 5.39 14.07 9.87
C LEU A 225 6.51 15.02 10.37
N LEU A 226 6.16 16.10 11.02
CA LEU A 226 7.06 17.03 11.72
C LEU A 226 6.87 16.88 13.23
#